data_a8ad67bad4a7f25e9e7f20c6250f9173
#
_entry.id   a8ad67bad4a7f25e9e7f20c6250f9173
#
_cell.length_a   1.000
_cell.length_b   1.000
_cell.length_c   1.000
_cell.angle_alpha   90.00
_cell.angle_beta   90.00
_cell.angle_gamma   90.00
#
_symmetry.space_group_name_H-M   'P 1'
#
loop_
_entity.id
_entity.type
_entity.pdbx_description
1 polymer ?
#
loop_
_entity_poly.entity_id
_entity_poly.type
_entity_poly.pdbx_seq_one_letter_code
_entity_poly.pdbx_strand_id
1 'polypeptide(L)'
;DRNAFAGVEKAIMKSDLGLNPVNDGKVIRINIPPLTEERRKDLVKLAKKYSEDAKIAVRNIRRDANETLKKMKNSKELTEDEMHKGQDEVQKITDSFVSRADEILEQKEKEIMEI
;
A
#
# COMPACT_ATOMS: atom_id res chain seq x y z
N ASP A 1 -0.64 25.77 4.41
CA ASP A 1 -1.96 26.12 3.91
C ASP A 1 -3.04 25.66 4.90
N ARG A 2 -3.85 26.60 5.34
CA ARG A 2 -4.93 26.35 6.32
C ARG A 2 -6.01 25.41 5.78
N ASN A 3 -6.29 25.47 4.48
CA ASN A 3 -7.26 24.57 3.86
C ASN A 3 -6.77 23.13 3.86
N ALA A 4 -5.46 22.94 3.68
CA ALA A 4 -4.85 21.62 3.78
C ALA A 4 -4.92 21.07 5.21
N PHE A 5 -4.73 21.95 6.22
CA PHE A 5 -4.83 21.55 7.62
C PHE A 5 -6.22 21.03 7.96
N ALA A 6 -7.28 21.72 7.50
CA ALA A 6 -8.65 21.28 7.73
C ALA A 6 -8.93 19.92 7.07
N GLY A 7 -8.40 19.68 5.88
CA GLY A 7 -8.54 18.40 5.19
C GLY A 7 -7.84 17.25 5.91
N VAL A 8 -6.62 17.50 6.39
CA VAL A 8 -5.85 16.51 7.17
C VAL A 8 -6.56 16.20 8.50
N GLU A 9 -7.05 17.24 9.16
CA GLU A 9 -7.79 17.10 10.42
C GLU A 9 -9.03 16.22 10.24
N LYS A 10 -9.82 16.45 9.20
CA LYS A 10 -10.98 15.63 8.88
C LYS A 10 -10.60 14.20 8.56
N ALA A 11 -9.51 13.99 7.81
CA ALA A 11 -9.05 12.65 7.47
C ALA A 11 -8.63 11.86 8.72
N ILE A 12 -7.96 12.51 9.67
CA ILE A 12 -7.56 11.90 10.93
C ILE A 12 -8.78 11.55 11.78
N MET A 13 -9.76 12.43 11.84
CA MET A 13 -11.00 12.17 12.58
C MET A 13 -11.82 11.03 12.01
N LYS A 14 -11.82 10.88 10.68
CA LYS A 14 -12.53 9.80 9.99
C LYS A 14 -11.78 8.47 10.04
N SER A 15 -10.48 8.51 10.25
CA SER A 15 -9.68 7.33 10.36
C SER A 15 -9.96 6.65 11.66
N ASP A 16 -10.25 5.67 12.03
CA ASP A 16 -10.53 5.06 13.33
C ASP A 16 -9.23 4.79 14.11
N LEU A 17 -8.36 5.76 14.16
CA LEU A 17 -7.05 5.64 14.78
C LEU A 17 -6.99 6.14 16.21
N GLY A 18 -8.06 6.78 16.70
CA GLY A 18 -8.10 7.32 18.05
C GLY A 18 -7.25 8.56 18.24
N LEU A 19 -7.02 9.33 17.20
CA LEU A 19 -6.27 10.57 17.24
C LEU A 19 -7.21 11.77 17.36
N ASN A 20 -6.83 12.75 18.16
CA ASN A 20 -7.57 13.99 18.31
C ASN A 20 -6.72 15.15 17.81
N PRO A 21 -6.90 15.58 16.55
CA PRO A 21 -6.13 16.70 16.05
C PRO A 21 -6.59 18.02 16.63
N VAL A 22 -5.63 18.90 16.91
CA VAL A 22 -5.89 20.26 17.39
C VAL A 22 -5.28 21.21 16.37
N ASN A 23 -6.13 22.07 15.81
CA ASN A 23 -5.71 23.07 14.82
C ASN A 23 -5.64 24.44 15.49
N ASP A 24 -4.44 25.00 15.62
CA ASP A 24 -4.21 26.31 16.18
C ASP A 24 -4.08 27.42 15.11
N GLY A 25 -4.38 27.10 13.85
CA GLY A 25 -4.36 28.02 12.73
C GLY A 25 -3.01 28.14 12.02
N LYS A 26 -1.95 27.64 12.59
CA LYS A 26 -0.60 27.63 12.00
C LYS A 26 -0.07 26.23 11.74
N VAL A 27 -0.27 25.34 12.67
CA VAL A 27 0.14 23.94 12.59
C VAL A 27 -0.96 23.07 13.15
N ILE A 28 -1.04 21.85 12.68
CA ILE A 28 -1.92 20.84 13.26
C ILE A 28 -1.14 20.13 14.36
N ARG A 29 -1.68 20.17 15.56
CA ARG A 29 -1.18 19.40 16.70
C ARG A 29 -2.05 18.20 16.89
N ILE A 30 -1.43 17.03 16.99
CA ILE A 30 -2.14 15.78 17.23
C ILE A 30 -1.83 15.33 18.64
N ASN A 31 -2.86 15.33 19.48
CA ASN A 31 -2.77 14.71 20.81
C ASN A 31 -2.91 13.20 20.61
N ILE A 32 -1.80 12.49 20.68
CA ILE A 32 -1.79 11.05 20.54
C ILE A 32 -1.88 10.43 21.94
N PRO A 33 -3.05 9.88 22.32
CA PRO A 33 -3.13 9.16 23.60
C PRO A 33 -2.24 7.92 23.53
N PRO A 34 -1.74 7.43 24.65
CA PRO A 34 -1.00 6.18 24.67
C PRO A 34 -1.86 5.07 24.06
N LEU A 35 -1.36 4.43 23.03
CA LEU A 35 -2.04 3.29 22.42
C LEU A 35 -1.95 2.09 23.36
N THR A 36 -3.08 1.43 23.58
CA THR A 36 -3.08 0.17 24.32
C THR A 36 -2.38 -0.91 23.51
N GLU A 37 -1.88 -1.94 24.14
CA GLU A 37 -1.32 -3.08 23.42
C GLU A 37 -2.35 -3.74 22.49
N GLU A 38 -3.59 -3.82 22.95
CA GLU A 38 -4.69 -4.35 22.16
C GLU A 38 -4.89 -3.55 20.87
N ARG A 39 -4.90 -2.21 20.98
CA ARG A 39 -5.05 -1.33 19.82
C ARG A 39 -3.87 -1.46 18.86
N ARG A 40 -2.66 -1.58 19.37
CA ARG A 40 -1.46 -1.79 18.55
C ARG A 40 -1.55 -3.09 17.77
N LYS A 41 -1.98 -4.17 18.41
CA LYS A 41 -2.17 -5.46 17.74
C LYS A 41 -3.21 -5.36 16.64
N ASP A 42 -4.30 -4.66 16.88
CA ASP A 42 -5.34 -4.45 15.88
C ASP A 42 -4.82 -3.66 14.68
N LEU A 43 -4.02 -2.63 14.91
CA LEU A 43 -3.42 -1.84 13.85
C LEU A 43 -2.42 -2.66 13.04
N VAL A 44 -1.64 -3.50 13.68
CA VAL A 44 -0.72 -4.42 12.98
C VAL A 44 -1.47 -5.39 12.09
N LYS A 45 -2.56 -5.96 12.58
CA LYS A 45 -3.42 -6.85 11.79
C LYS A 45 -3.98 -6.14 10.57
N LEU A 46 -4.44 -4.91 10.76
CA LEU A 46 -4.98 -4.10 9.67
C LEU A 46 -3.91 -3.79 8.62
N ALA A 47 -2.70 -3.43 9.06
CA ALA A 47 -1.57 -3.20 8.17
C ALA A 47 -1.23 -4.44 7.35
N LYS A 48 -1.20 -5.62 8.00
CA LYS A 48 -0.96 -6.89 7.31
C LYS A 48 -2.03 -7.18 6.27
N LYS A 49 -3.28 -6.92 6.59
CA LYS A 49 -4.39 -7.10 5.65
C LYS A 49 -4.22 -6.21 4.43
N TYR A 50 -3.92 -4.94 4.62
CA TYR A 50 -3.72 -4.02 3.51
C TYR A 50 -2.53 -4.42 2.63
N SER A 51 -1.45 -4.88 3.25
CA SER A 51 -0.28 -5.37 2.52
C SER A 51 -0.64 -6.59 1.66
N GLU A 52 -1.38 -7.54 2.23
CA GLU A 52 -1.80 -8.73 1.50
C GLU A 52 -2.74 -8.38 0.35
N ASP A 53 -3.71 -7.49 0.59
CA ASP A 53 -4.63 -7.02 -0.45
C ASP A 53 -3.86 -6.36 -1.60
N ALA A 54 -2.86 -5.56 -1.30
CA ALA A 54 -2.01 -4.92 -2.31
C ALA A 54 -1.24 -5.96 -3.13
N LYS A 55 -0.69 -6.98 -2.48
CA LYS A 55 0.04 -8.05 -3.18
C LYS A 55 -0.88 -8.86 -4.08
N ILE A 56 -2.09 -9.14 -3.64
CA ILE A 56 -3.10 -9.82 -4.45
C ILE A 56 -3.43 -8.99 -5.69
N ALA A 57 -3.63 -7.69 -5.53
CA ALA A 57 -3.91 -6.79 -6.65
C ALA A 57 -2.77 -6.78 -7.67
N VAL A 58 -1.53 -6.71 -7.19
CA VAL A 58 -0.33 -6.75 -8.05
C VAL A 58 -0.26 -8.07 -8.83
N ARG A 59 -0.53 -9.19 -8.17
CA ARG A 59 -0.52 -10.50 -8.83
C ARG A 59 -1.62 -10.63 -9.87
N ASN A 60 -2.78 -10.06 -9.62
CA ASN A 60 -3.88 -10.04 -10.60
C ASN A 60 -3.50 -9.24 -11.84
N ILE A 61 -2.85 -8.10 -11.66
CA ILE A 61 -2.33 -7.29 -12.78
C ILE A 61 -1.29 -8.09 -13.58
N ARG A 62 -0.42 -8.83 -12.90
CA ARG A 62 0.56 -9.71 -13.55
C ARG A 62 -0.13 -10.74 -14.44
N ARG A 63 -1.17 -11.40 -13.93
CA ARG A 63 -1.92 -12.39 -14.70
C ARG A 63 -2.54 -11.78 -15.94
N ASP A 64 -3.16 -10.62 -15.81
CA ASP A 64 -3.77 -9.91 -16.92
C ASP A 64 -2.73 -9.50 -17.96
N ALA A 65 -1.59 -9.00 -17.52
CA ALA A 65 -0.49 -8.64 -18.41
C ALA A 65 0.05 -9.86 -19.17
N ASN A 66 0.23 -10.99 -18.49
CA ASN A 66 0.69 -12.22 -19.11
C ASN A 66 -0.32 -12.76 -20.13
N GLU A 67 -1.62 -12.66 -19.82
CA GLU A 67 -2.67 -13.05 -20.79
C GLU A 67 -2.65 -12.16 -22.02
N THR A 68 -2.46 -10.86 -21.84
CA THR A 68 -2.36 -9.92 -22.95
C THR A 68 -1.16 -10.28 -23.85
N LEU A 69 -0.01 -10.59 -23.24
CA LEU A 69 1.19 -11.01 -24.01
C LEU A 69 0.94 -12.29 -24.80
N LYS A 70 0.23 -13.26 -24.23
CA LYS A 70 -0.15 -14.49 -24.93
C LYS A 70 -1.04 -14.20 -26.13
N LYS A 71 -2.03 -13.34 -25.96
CA LYS A 71 -2.94 -12.94 -27.05
C LYS A 71 -2.17 -12.25 -28.17
N MET A 72 -1.24 -11.38 -27.84
CA MET A 72 -0.41 -10.68 -28.81
C MET A 72 0.50 -11.64 -29.58
N LYS A 73 1.02 -12.66 -28.90
CA LYS A 73 1.80 -13.72 -29.57
C LYS A 73 0.89 -14.53 -30.51
N ASN A 74 -0.29 -14.90 -30.06
CA ASN A 74 -1.23 -15.69 -30.88
C ASN A 74 -1.73 -14.93 -32.10
N SER A 75 -1.87 -13.61 -31.99
CA SER A 75 -2.23 -12.73 -33.11
C SER A 75 -1.03 -12.33 -33.97
N LYS A 76 0.16 -12.85 -33.66
CA LYS A 76 1.42 -12.59 -34.37
C LYS A 76 1.91 -11.14 -34.25
N GLU A 77 1.41 -10.37 -33.29
CA GLU A 77 1.97 -9.07 -32.97
C GLU A 77 3.31 -9.17 -32.25
N LEU A 78 3.53 -10.27 -31.54
CA LEU A 78 4.76 -10.59 -30.85
C LEU A 78 5.26 -11.97 -31.27
N THR A 79 6.58 -12.14 -31.33
CA THR A 79 7.19 -13.46 -31.44
C THR A 79 7.11 -14.17 -30.08
N GLU A 80 7.35 -15.47 -30.07
CA GLU A 80 7.41 -16.25 -28.85
C GLU A 80 8.51 -15.74 -27.91
N ASP A 81 9.69 -15.41 -28.46
CA ASP A 81 10.80 -14.85 -27.67
C ASP A 81 10.45 -13.50 -27.06
N GLU A 82 9.77 -12.64 -27.82
CA GLU A 82 9.31 -11.34 -27.32
C GLU A 82 8.27 -11.51 -26.22
N MET A 83 7.36 -12.48 -26.35
CA MET A 83 6.39 -12.80 -25.31
C MET A 83 7.09 -13.24 -24.03
N HIS A 84 8.07 -14.15 -24.13
CA HIS A 84 8.82 -14.61 -22.95
C HIS A 84 9.60 -13.49 -22.28
N LYS A 85 10.23 -12.62 -23.04
CA LYS A 85 10.92 -11.44 -22.51
C LYS A 85 9.95 -10.51 -21.78
N GLY A 86 8.77 -10.30 -22.35
CA GLY A 86 7.73 -9.50 -21.72
C GLY A 86 7.25 -10.11 -20.41
N GLN A 87 7.05 -11.43 -20.36
CA GLN A 87 6.66 -12.14 -19.15
C GLN A 87 7.74 -12.03 -18.07
N ASP A 88 9.01 -12.13 -18.44
CA ASP A 88 10.13 -11.95 -17.51
C ASP A 88 10.16 -10.53 -16.93
N GLU A 89 9.92 -9.52 -17.76
CA GLU A 89 9.83 -8.13 -17.31
C GLU A 89 8.66 -7.93 -16.34
N VAL A 90 7.50 -8.47 -16.67
CA VAL A 90 6.31 -8.41 -15.81
C VAL A 90 6.60 -9.08 -14.47
N GLN A 91 7.31 -10.21 -14.47
CA GLN A 91 7.67 -10.90 -13.23
C GLN A 91 8.62 -10.08 -12.38
N LYS A 92 9.62 -9.45 -12.97
CA LYS A 92 10.55 -8.58 -12.25
C LYS A 92 9.85 -7.40 -11.60
N ILE A 93 8.96 -6.75 -12.33
CA ILE A 93 8.19 -5.62 -11.82
C ILE A 93 7.29 -6.09 -10.67
N THR A 94 6.63 -7.24 -10.85
CA THR A 94 5.77 -7.83 -9.81
C THR A 94 6.56 -8.10 -8.53
N ASP A 95 7.71 -8.75 -8.65
CA ASP A 95 8.57 -9.07 -7.51
C ASP A 95 9.03 -7.80 -6.79
N SER A 96 9.36 -6.77 -7.54
CA SER A 96 9.78 -5.47 -6.99
C SER A 96 8.66 -4.84 -6.14
N PHE A 97 7.43 -4.83 -6.65
CA PHE A 97 6.30 -4.26 -5.91
C PHE A 97 5.91 -5.10 -4.70
N VAL A 98 5.96 -6.43 -4.80
CA VAL A 98 5.69 -7.32 -3.67
C VAL A 98 6.73 -7.09 -2.56
N SER A 99 7.99 -7.01 -2.92
CA SER A 99 9.08 -6.73 -1.98
C SER A 99 8.89 -5.38 -1.30
N ARG A 100 8.50 -4.35 -2.06
CA ARG A 100 8.24 -3.03 -1.52
C ARG A 100 7.06 -3.02 -0.55
N ALA A 101 6.01 -3.77 -0.85
CA ALA A 101 4.87 -3.90 0.05
C ALA A 101 5.30 -4.52 1.38
N ASP A 102 6.16 -5.54 1.34
CA ASP A 102 6.68 -6.17 2.55
C ASP A 102 7.57 -5.23 3.37
N GLU A 103 8.41 -4.43 2.70
CA GLU A 103 9.25 -3.41 3.36
C GLU A 103 8.41 -2.35 4.06
N ILE A 104 7.37 -1.85 3.38
CA ILE A 104 6.46 -0.86 3.95
C ILE A 104 5.74 -1.44 5.16
N LEU A 105 5.29 -2.68 5.06
CA LEU A 105 4.62 -3.36 6.18
C LEU A 105 5.54 -3.45 7.39
N GLU A 106 6.77 -3.90 7.18
CA GLU A 106 7.76 -4.01 8.27
C GLU A 106 8.00 -2.67 8.93
N GLN A 107 8.15 -1.61 8.14
CA GLN A 107 8.33 -0.25 8.65
C GLN A 107 7.11 0.22 9.45
N LYS A 108 5.91 -0.04 8.95
CA LYS A 108 4.67 0.36 9.64
C LYS A 108 4.47 -0.42 10.92
N GLU A 109 4.81 -1.69 10.97
CA GLU A 109 4.76 -2.48 12.20
C GLU A 109 5.67 -1.89 13.27
N LYS A 110 6.90 -1.50 12.90
CA LYS A 110 7.83 -0.85 13.82
C LYS A 110 7.27 0.47 14.33
N GLU A 111 6.75 1.31 13.45
CA GLU A 111 6.16 2.59 13.82
C GLU A 111 5.00 2.41 14.80
N ILE A 112 4.15 1.43 14.57
CA ILE A 112 3.00 1.15 15.44
C ILE A 112 3.47 0.68 16.82
N MET A 113 4.50 -0.14 16.88
CA MET A 113 4.99 -0.70 18.13
C MET A 113 5.85 0.29 18.94
N GLU A 114 6.42 1.30 18.32
CA GLU A 114 7.29 2.29 18.97
C GLU A 114 6.52 3.46 19.58
N ILE A 115 5.28 3.67 19.21
CA ILE A 115 4.47 4.80 19.73
C ILE A 115 3.98 4.54 21.18
#